data_c70a15f48a52f209e6c8d8219186947a
#
_entry.id   c70a15f48a52f209e6c8d8219186947a
#
_cell.length_a   1.000
_cell.length_b   1.000
_cell.length_c   1.000
_cell.angle_alpha   90.00
_cell.angle_beta   90.00
_cell.angle_gamma   90.00
#
_symmetry.space_group_name_H-M   'P 1'
#
loop_
_entity.id
_entity.type
_entity.pdbx_description
1 polymer ?
#
loop_
_entity_poly.entity_id
_entity_poly.type
_entity_poly.pdbx_seq_one_letter_code
_entity_poly.pdbx_strand_id
1 'polypeptide(L)'
;MDRLQEILAKLRGSATISEPMPAREYEQFKVDGLNAMEGNRNVDDGYNCNICKNKGYVFKVVEYADGSFSHVCADCKCAEIRRSIMRMKRSGLKDIIKDYTFDKFDAVEPWQKALKSAATDYAKKPEGWFYLGGQSGCGKTHLCTAICRELLLEGKQVIYMLWRDDIAKLKSLALDGEERQKMIERFKKAEVLYIDDLFKTGRNPDGYEPKPTAADINAAFEIINYRYNNPSLLTIISSELNEDDLLDIDEAVGGRIFERSKSISIAKDRSRNYRIRKAVTL
;
A
#
# COMPACT_ATOMS: atom_id res chain seq x y z
N MET A 1 -68.11 8.55 30.96
CA MET A 1 -67.12 9.58 30.54
C MET A 1 -65.78 9.48 31.32
N ASP A 2 -65.72 8.68 32.38
CA ASP A 2 -64.54 8.69 33.28
C ASP A 2 -63.31 7.86 32.82
N ARG A 3 -63.55 6.79 32.07
CA ARG A 3 -62.45 5.89 31.68
C ARG A 3 -61.52 6.48 30.68
N LEU A 4 -61.98 7.41 29.83
CA LEU A 4 -61.17 8.11 28.84
C LEU A 4 -60.30 9.20 29.50
N GLN A 5 -60.80 9.87 30.53
CA GLN A 5 -60.12 10.88 31.30
C GLN A 5 -59.01 10.25 32.17
N GLU A 6 -59.21 9.05 32.74
CA GLU A 6 -58.19 8.31 33.46
C GLU A 6 -57.06 7.83 32.55
N ILE A 7 -57.35 7.37 31.33
CA ILE A 7 -56.37 6.98 30.34
C ILE A 7 -55.55 8.18 29.89
N LEU A 8 -56.17 9.32 29.65
CA LEU A 8 -55.50 10.57 29.26
C LEU A 8 -54.65 11.15 30.41
N ALA A 9 -55.12 11.00 31.66
CA ALA A 9 -54.33 11.39 32.83
C ALA A 9 -53.07 10.50 33.03
N LYS A 10 -53.19 9.18 32.81
CA LYS A 10 -52.09 8.25 32.82
C LYS A 10 -51.06 8.48 31.67
N LEU A 11 -51.54 8.88 30.51
CA LEU A 11 -50.69 9.25 29.37
C LEU A 11 -50.01 10.62 29.57
N ARG A 12 -50.62 11.55 30.31
CA ARG A 12 -50.01 12.84 30.65
C ARG A 12 -49.02 12.76 31.79
N GLY A 13 -49.09 11.77 32.65
CA GLY A 13 -48.20 11.59 33.82
C GLY A 13 -46.87 10.90 33.54
N SER A 14 -46.62 10.41 32.32
CA SER A 14 -45.37 9.71 31.97
C SER A 14 -44.56 10.37 30.83
N ALA A 15 -45.03 11.51 30.35
CA ALA A 15 -44.23 12.30 29.39
C ALA A 15 -43.39 13.33 30.17
N THR A 16 -42.30 12.94 30.76
CA THR A 16 -41.20 13.87 30.96
C THR A 16 -40.77 14.33 29.57
N ILE A 17 -41.17 15.59 29.23
CA ILE A 17 -40.63 16.25 28.05
C ILE A 17 -39.16 16.38 28.35
N SER A 18 -38.36 15.43 27.85
CA SER A 18 -36.91 15.57 27.86
C SER A 18 -36.60 16.81 27.02
N GLU A 19 -35.78 17.71 27.56
CA GLU A 19 -35.31 18.87 26.81
C GLU A 19 -34.83 18.41 25.43
N PRO A 20 -35.13 19.16 24.35
CA PRO A 20 -34.72 18.78 23.02
C PRO A 20 -33.18 18.69 23.01
N MET A 21 -32.66 17.55 22.51
CA MET A 21 -31.24 17.33 22.41
C MET A 21 -30.56 18.48 21.66
N PRO A 22 -29.44 19.03 22.16
CA PRO A 22 -28.74 20.09 21.47
C PRO A 22 -28.37 19.69 20.03
N ALA A 23 -28.47 20.62 19.09
CA ALA A 23 -28.31 20.33 17.66
C ALA A 23 -27.00 19.58 17.33
N ARG A 24 -25.90 19.91 17.99
CA ARG A 24 -24.61 19.22 17.82
C ARG A 24 -24.67 17.76 18.30
N GLU A 25 -25.29 17.52 19.45
CA GLU A 25 -25.41 16.18 20.03
C GLU A 25 -26.32 15.31 19.17
N TYR A 26 -27.38 15.90 18.63
CA TYR A 26 -28.28 15.21 17.70
C TYR A 26 -27.59 14.79 16.40
N GLU A 27 -26.78 15.69 15.81
CA GLU A 27 -25.97 15.33 14.63
C GLU A 27 -24.88 14.30 15.00
N GLN A 28 -24.27 14.38 16.18
CA GLN A 28 -23.30 13.38 16.64
C GLN A 28 -23.94 12.01 16.80
N PHE A 29 -25.14 11.94 17.39
CA PHE A 29 -25.90 10.68 17.51
C PHE A 29 -26.17 10.01 16.15
N LYS A 30 -26.56 10.82 15.15
CA LYS A 30 -26.71 10.33 13.77
C LYS A 30 -25.39 9.79 13.20
N VAL A 31 -24.31 10.54 13.36
CA VAL A 31 -22.97 10.17 12.88
C VAL A 31 -22.52 8.86 13.53
N ASP A 32 -22.72 8.69 14.81
CA ASP A 32 -22.34 7.47 15.54
C ASP A 32 -23.14 6.26 15.01
N GLY A 33 -24.43 6.42 14.78
CA GLY A 33 -25.27 5.39 14.17
C GLY A 33 -24.82 5.01 12.75
N LEU A 34 -24.54 6.02 11.91
CA LEU A 34 -24.03 5.80 10.54
C LEU A 34 -22.64 5.15 10.53
N ASN A 35 -21.76 5.54 11.46
CA ASN A 35 -20.42 4.96 11.58
C ASN A 35 -20.44 3.55 12.21
N ALA A 36 -21.45 3.22 12.99
CA ALA A 36 -21.63 1.88 13.56
C ALA A 36 -21.99 0.80 12.52
N MET A 37 -22.56 1.21 11.37
CA MET A 37 -22.94 0.27 10.30
C MET A 37 -21.71 -0.37 9.68
N GLU A 38 -21.82 -1.63 9.29
CA GLU A 38 -20.76 -2.39 8.62
C GLU A 38 -20.91 -2.32 7.09
N GLY A 39 -19.78 -2.35 6.39
CA GLY A 39 -19.70 -2.49 4.95
C GLY A 39 -19.06 -3.83 4.56
N ASN A 40 -18.95 -4.08 3.28
CA ASN A 40 -18.49 -5.35 2.71
C ASN A 40 -17.28 -5.23 1.77
N ARG A 41 -16.61 -4.09 1.72
CA ARG A 41 -15.46 -3.88 0.80
C ARG A 41 -14.29 -4.84 1.04
N ASN A 42 -14.20 -5.44 2.24
CA ASN A 42 -13.21 -6.45 2.57
C ASN A 42 -13.40 -7.76 1.78
N VAL A 43 -14.58 -8.02 1.23
CA VAL A 43 -14.83 -9.18 0.36
C VAL A 43 -13.97 -9.10 -0.90
N ASP A 44 -13.83 -7.90 -1.47
CA ASP A 44 -13.10 -7.70 -2.73
C ASP A 44 -11.58 -7.63 -2.54
N ASP A 45 -11.12 -6.98 -1.47
CA ASP A 45 -9.70 -6.67 -1.26
C ASP A 45 -9.03 -7.46 -0.12
N GLY A 46 -9.81 -8.09 0.75
CA GLY A 46 -9.34 -8.86 1.90
C GLY A 46 -8.84 -8.00 3.08
N TYR A 47 -8.97 -6.66 3.00
CA TYR A 47 -8.52 -5.75 4.04
C TYR A 47 -9.68 -5.38 4.98
N ASN A 48 -9.50 -5.60 6.28
CA ASN A 48 -10.45 -5.21 7.31
C ASN A 48 -10.08 -3.84 7.89
N CYS A 49 -11.01 -2.90 7.84
CA CYS A 49 -10.84 -1.56 8.40
C CYS A 49 -11.75 -1.35 9.60
N ASN A 50 -11.17 -1.24 10.78
CA ASN A 50 -11.91 -1.01 12.03
C ASN A 50 -12.46 0.43 12.14
N ILE A 51 -11.86 1.41 11.41
CA ILE A 51 -12.31 2.82 11.44
C ILE A 51 -13.67 2.98 10.77
N CYS A 52 -13.82 2.50 9.55
CA CYS A 52 -15.07 2.62 8.78
C CYS A 52 -15.90 1.33 8.74
N LYS A 53 -15.47 0.29 9.44
CA LYS A 53 -16.11 -1.03 9.42
C LYS A 53 -16.36 -1.52 7.99
N ASN A 54 -15.36 -1.39 7.14
CA ASN A 54 -15.35 -1.82 5.73
C ASN A 54 -16.27 -1.04 4.77
N LYS A 55 -16.83 0.10 5.15
CA LYS A 55 -17.62 0.96 4.25
C LYS A 55 -16.75 1.72 3.24
N GLY A 56 -15.52 2.12 3.62
CA GLY A 56 -14.62 2.95 2.82
C GLY A 56 -14.77 4.45 3.06
N TYR A 57 -15.78 4.87 3.83
CA TYR A 57 -16.06 6.24 4.19
C TYR A 57 -16.50 6.34 5.66
N VAL A 58 -16.43 7.54 6.21
CA VAL A 58 -16.85 7.88 7.56
C VAL A 58 -17.68 9.17 7.54
N PHE A 59 -18.58 9.29 8.47
CA PHE A 59 -19.32 10.54 8.68
C PHE A 59 -18.69 11.35 9.80
N LYS A 60 -18.76 12.67 9.68
CA LYS A 60 -18.26 13.64 10.68
C LYS A 60 -19.25 14.77 10.82
N VAL A 61 -19.43 15.25 12.05
CA VAL A 61 -20.19 16.49 12.30
C VAL A 61 -19.32 17.67 11.84
N VAL A 62 -19.94 18.60 11.15
CA VAL A 62 -19.36 19.89 10.78
C VAL A 62 -20.23 21.03 11.30
N GLU A 63 -19.59 22.11 11.70
CA GLU A 63 -20.21 23.36 12.10
C GLU A 63 -20.04 24.36 10.95
N TYR A 64 -21.12 25.00 10.58
CA TYR A 64 -21.11 26.05 9.55
C TYR A 64 -20.93 27.42 10.15
N ALA A 65 -20.60 28.40 9.33
CA ALA A 65 -20.35 29.77 9.75
C ALA A 65 -21.57 30.47 10.39
N ASP A 66 -22.78 29.97 10.13
CA ASP A 66 -24.03 30.43 10.72
C ASP A 66 -24.34 29.77 12.08
N GLY A 67 -23.42 28.92 12.60
CA GLY A 67 -23.61 28.19 13.86
C GLY A 67 -24.48 26.93 13.73
N SER A 68 -24.94 26.57 12.54
CA SER A 68 -25.68 25.32 12.31
C SER A 68 -24.75 24.12 12.26
N PHE A 69 -25.28 22.94 12.59
CA PHE A 69 -24.56 21.66 12.55
C PHE A 69 -25.17 20.75 11.50
N SER A 70 -24.31 20.03 10.79
CA SER A 70 -24.73 18.95 9.90
C SER A 70 -23.64 17.87 9.88
N HIS A 71 -23.88 16.78 9.15
CA HIS A 71 -22.86 15.76 8.96
C HIS A 71 -22.44 15.67 7.50
N VAL A 72 -21.16 15.40 7.29
CA VAL A 72 -20.57 15.19 5.96
C VAL A 72 -19.97 13.80 5.87
N CYS A 73 -20.05 13.23 4.68
CA CYS A 73 -19.35 12.00 4.35
C CYS A 73 -17.93 12.34 3.86
N ALA A 74 -16.94 11.64 4.37
CA ALA A 74 -15.56 11.78 3.97
C ALA A 74 -14.94 10.40 3.70
N ASP A 75 -13.97 10.33 2.78
CA ASP A 75 -13.21 9.11 2.54
C ASP A 75 -12.53 8.65 3.83
N CYS A 76 -12.63 7.36 4.12
CA CYS A 76 -11.85 6.76 5.19
C CYS A 76 -10.37 6.68 4.77
N LYS A 77 -9.46 6.78 5.73
CA LYS A 77 -8.03 6.56 5.51
C LYS A 77 -7.71 5.23 4.80
N CYS A 78 -8.57 4.23 4.93
CA CYS A 78 -8.41 2.96 4.24
C CYS A 78 -8.60 3.04 2.70
N ALA A 79 -9.15 4.13 2.17
CA ALA A 79 -9.37 4.26 0.72
C ALA A 79 -8.06 4.15 -0.06
N GLU A 80 -6.96 4.77 0.42
CA GLU A 80 -5.65 4.66 -0.21
C GLU A 80 -5.05 3.26 -0.10
N ILE A 81 -5.19 2.65 1.08
CA ILE A 81 -4.76 1.26 1.32
C ILE A 81 -5.48 0.32 0.34
N ARG A 82 -6.79 0.45 0.21
CA ARG A 82 -7.61 -0.36 -0.71
C ARG A 82 -7.21 -0.14 -2.17
N ARG A 83 -6.96 1.11 -2.56
CA ARG A 83 -6.43 1.42 -3.90
C ARG A 83 -5.09 0.72 -4.16
N SER A 84 -4.19 0.70 -3.19
CA SER A 84 -2.89 0.01 -3.30
C SER A 84 -3.07 -1.50 -3.44
N ILE A 85 -3.91 -2.14 -2.62
CA ILE A 85 -4.22 -3.56 -2.72
C ILE A 85 -4.82 -3.90 -4.10
N MET A 86 -5.79 -3.13 -4.56
CA MET A 86 -6.42 -3.34 -5.85
C MET A 86 -5.43 -3.16 -7.01
N ARG A 87 -4.48 -2.21 -6.86
CA ARG A 87 -3.42 -1.99 -7.83
C ARG A 87 -2.45 -3.17 -7.88
N MET A 88 -2.02 -3.69 -6.72
CA MET A 88 -1.21 -4.91 -6.64
C MET A 88 -1.93 -6.10 -7.29
N LYS A 89 -3.24 -6.23 -7.09
CA LYS A 89 -4.05 -7.27 -7.73
C LYS A 89 -4.11 -7.11 -9.27
N ARG A 90 -4.29 -5.87 -9.77
CA ARG A 90 -4.40 -5.59 -11.21
C ARG A 90 -3.10 -5.79 -11.98
N SER A 91 -1.95 -5.65 -11.34
CA SER A 91 -0.64 -5.86 -11.95
C SER A 91 -0.27 -7.33 -12.21
N GLY A 92 -1.23 -8.27 -12.09
CA GLY A 92 -0.99 -9.71 -12.19
C GLY A 92 -0.56 -10.34 -10.87
N LEU A 93 -0.38 -9.54 -9.80
CA LEU A 93 -0.17 -10.01 -8.43
C LEU A 93 -1.51 -10.35 -7.73
N LYS A 94 -2.57 -10.57 -8.52
CA LYS A 94 -3.90 -10.97 -8.05
C LYS A 94 -3.75 -12.16 -7.10
N ASP A 95 -4.31 -12.03 -5.91
CA ASP A 95 -4.22 -13.01 -4.83
C ASP A 95 -2.83 -13.20 -4.17
N ILE A 96 -1.74 -12.71 -4.77
CA ILE A 96 -0.38 -12.82 -4.23
C ILE A 96 -0.27 -12.21 -2.83
N ILE A 97 -0.98 -11.11 -2.55
CA ILE A 97 -0.97 -10.49 -1.23
C ILE A 97 -1.55 -11.42 -0.15
N LYS A 98 -2.45 -12.34 -0.50
CA LYS A 98 -2.99 -13.37 0.39
C LYS A 98 -2.05 -14.57 0.50
N ASP A 99 -1.29 -14.83 -0.56
CA ASP A 99 -0.41 -15.99 -0.66
C ASP A 99 1.05 -15.66 -0.34
N TYR A 100 1.48 -14.43 -0.56
CA TYR A 100 2.83 -13.98 -0.24
C TYR A 100 2.89 -13.43 1.18
N THR A 101 2.86 -14.36 2.12
CA THR A 101 3.04 -14.10 3.55
C THR A 101 4.36 -14.67 4.02
N PHE A 102 4.86 -14.19 5.16
CA PHE A 102 6.08 -14.76 5.72
C PHE A 102 5.92 -16.25 6.05
N ASP A 103 4.75 -16.69 6.51
CA ASP A 103 4.52 -18.10 6.86
C ASP A 103 4.56 -19.02 5.64
N LYS A 104 4.06 -18.54 4.50
CA LYS A 104 4.05 -19.28 3.23
C LYS A 104 5.38 -19.22 2.47
N PHE A 105 6.35 -18.41 2.93
CA PHE A 105 7.67 -18.40 2.32
C PHE A 105 8.45 -19.63 2.76
N ASP A 106 8.75 -20.50 1.79
CA ASP A 106 9.54 -21.70 2.01
C ASP A 106 11.01 -21.35 2.25
N ALA A 107 11.49 -21.56 3.48
CA ALA A 107 12.81 -21.20 3.95
C ALA A 107 13.56 -22.44 4.49
N VAL A 108 13.92 -23.33 3.60
CA VAL A 108 14.66 -24.56 3.93
C VAL A 108 16.16 -24.25 4.11
N GLU A 109 16.74 -23.62 3.10
CA GLU A 109 18.18 -23.32 3.03
C GLU A 109 18.58 -22.17 3.97
N PRO A 110 19.83 -22.14 4.45
CA PRO A 110 20.31 -21.06 5.34
C PRO A 110 20.12 -19.66 4.75
N TRP A 111 20.38 -19.48 3.45
CA TRP A 111 20.21 -18.18 2.79
C TRP A 111 18.74 -17.75 2.75
N GLN A 112 17.80 -18.68 2.58
CA GLN A 112 16.35 -18.39 2.60
C GLN A 112 15.89 -17.97 3.99
N LYS A 113 16.40 -18.65 5.03
CA LYS A 113 16.13 -18.31 6.44
C LYS A 113 16.64 -16.91 6.76
N ALA A 114 17.86 -16.58 6.31
CA ALA A 114 18.45 -15.26 6.50
C ALA A 114 17.61 -14.16 5.82
N LEU A 115 17.18 -14.39 4.57
CA LEU A 115 16.29 -13.45 3.85
C LEU A 115 14.96 -13.26 4.56
N LYS A 116 14.30 -14.35 4.96
CA LYS A 116 13.04 -14.31 5.68
C LYS A 116 13.17 -13.56 7.00
N SER A 117 14.23 -13.84 7.76
CA SER A 117 14.51 -13.14 9.02
C SER A 117 14.68 -11.64 8.77
N ALA A 118 15.55 -11.26 7.84
CA ALA A 118 15.82 -9.86 7.52
C ALA A 118 14.57 -9.09 7.08
N ALA A 119 13.71 -9.71 6.26
CA ALA A 119 12.46 -9.12 5.80
C ALA A 119 11.43 -9.02 6.94
N THR A 120 11.34 -10.05 7.80
CA THR A 120 10.45 -10.05 8.97
C THR A 120 10.88 -9.00 10.00
N ASP A 121 12.19 -8.87 10.26
CA ASP A 121 12.72 -7.88 11.18
C ASP A 121 12.48 -6.47 10.69
N TYR A 122 12.65 -6.23 9.38
CA TYR A 122 12.30 -4.94 8.78
C TYR A 122 10.81 -4.64 8.88
N ALA A 123 9.94 -5.61 8.63
CA ALA A 123 8.50 -5.39 8.72
C ALA A 123 8.05 -5.04 10.16
N LYS A 124 8.68 -5.64 11.20
CA LYS A 124 8.38 -5.34 12.60
C LYS A 124 8.87 -3.96 13.05
N LYS A 125 9.99 -3.51 12.51
CA LYS A 125 10.61 -2.22 12.85
C LYS A 125 11.14 -1.58 11.57
N PRO A 126 10.26 -0.97 10.75
CA PRO A 126 10.65 -0.39 9.49
C PRO A 126 11.42 0.92 9.72
N GLU A 127 12.71 0.88 9.44
CA GLU A 127 13.60 2.04 9.48
C GLU A 127 14.36 2.15 8.16
N GLY A 128 14.32 3.34 7.54
CA GLY A 128 14.95 3.55 6.24
C GLY A 128 14.27 2.75 5.12
N TRP A 129 15.07 2.25 4.19
CA TRP A 129 14.60 1.51 3.03
C TRP A 129 14.97 0.03 3.11
N PHE A 130 14.37 -0.78 2.26
CA PHE A 130 14.68 -2.20 2.12
C PHE A 130 14.92 -2.52 0.64
N TYR A 131 16.12 -2.99 0.32
CA TYR A 131 16.49 -3.40 -1.03
C TYR A 131 16.77 -4.90 -1.08
N LEU A 132 16.10 -5.58 -2.01
CA LEU A 132 16.30 -7.00 -2.25
C LEU A 132 16.67 -7.24 -3.72
N GLY A 133 17.97 -7.40 -3.98
CA GLY A 133 18.53 -7.65 -5.30
C GLY A 133 18.80 -9.11 -5.59
N GLY A 134 18.95 -9.46 -6.87
CA GLY A 134 19.40 -10.77 -7.32
C GLY A 134 18.51 -11.42 -8.36
N GLN A 135 18.89 -12.63 -8.77
CA GLN A 135 18.29 -13.33 -9.91
C GLN A 135 16.78 -13.52 -9.82
N SER A 136 16.15 -13.70 -11.00
CA SER A 136 14.72 -14.05 -11.09
C SER A 136 14.40 -15.37 -10.39
N GLY A 137 13.21 -15.46 -9.79
CA GLY A 137 12.71 -16.69 -9.15
C GLY A 137 13.28 -17.02 -7.78
N CYS A 138 14.07 -16.13 -7.13
CA CYS A 138 14.63 -16.36 -5.80
C CYS A 138 13.73 -15.89 -4.64
N GLY A 139 12.48 -15.43 -4.92
CA GLY A 139 11.49 -15.09 -3.91
C GLY A 139 11.44 -13.60 -3.50
N LYS A 140 12.11 -12.69 -4.22
CA LYS A 140 12.12 -11.25 -3.93
C LYS A 140 10.72 -10.66 -3.80
N THR A 141 9.92 -10.80 -4.86
CA THR A 141 8.53 -10.28 -4.88
C THR A 141 7.69 -10.87 -3.75
N HIS A 142 7.90 -12.15 -3.38
CA HIS A 142 7.20 -12.76 -2.26
C HIS A 142 7.53 -12.03 -0.94
N LEU A 143 8.81 -11.88 -0.62
CA LEU A 143 9.22 -11.25 0.65
C LEU A 143 8.88 -9.76 0.71
N CYS A 144 9.11 -9.01 -0.38
CA CYS A 144 8.74 -7.59 -0.43
C CYS A 144 7.22 -7.39 -0.32
N THR A 145 6.42 -8.26 -0.95
CA THR A 145 4.96 -8.25 -0.79
C THR A 145 4.54 -8.61 0.63
N ALA A 146 5.22 -9.58 1.27
CA ALA A 146 4.96 -9.92 2.68
C ALA A 146 5.24 -8.75 3.62
N ILE A 147 6.35 -8.01 3.41
CA ILE A 147 6.62 -6.77 4.16
C ILE A 147 5.46 -5.77 3.96
N CYS A 148 5.09 -5.50 2.71
CA CYS A 148 4.00 -4.57 2.39
C CYS A 148 2.69 -4.97 3.05
N ARG A 149 2.40 -6.29 3.10
CA ARG A 149 1.21 -6.82 3.77
C ARG A 149 1.19 -6.50 5.26
N GLU A 150 2.29 -6.74 5.96
CA GLU A 150 2.37 -6.44 7.41
C GLU A 150 2.22 -4.93 7.65
N LEU A 151 2.89 -4.08 6.86
CA LEU A 151 2.75 -2.62 6.97
C LEU A 151 1.30 -2.14 6.68
N LEU A 152 0.61 -2.76 5.72
CA LEU A 152 -0.82 -2.50 5.47
C LEU A 152 -1.70 -2.90 6.65
N LEU A 153 -1.40 -4.03 7.32
CA LEU A 153 -2.13 -4.48 8.50
C LEU A 153 -1.90 -3.55 9.70
N GLU A 154 -0.74 -2.93 9.79
CA GLU A 154 -0.43 -1.87 10.76
C GLU A 154 -1.08 -0.51 10.42
N GLY A 155 -1.81 -0.42 9.30
CA GLY A 155 -2.51 0.79 8.88
C GLY A 155 -1.69 1.77 8.05
N LYS A 156 -0.48 1.40 7.63
CA LYS A 156 0.35 2.25 6.75
C LYS A 156 -0.21 2.30 5.34
N GLN A 157 -0.03 3.43 4.68
CA GLN A 157 -0.45 3.61 3.29
C GLN A 157 0.65 3.12 2.35
N VAL A 158 0.46 1.95 1.76
CA VAL A 158 1.41 1.38 0.78
C VAL A 158 0.94 1.71 -0.64
N ILE A 159 1.84 2.27 -1.43
CA ILE A 159 1.68 2.45 -2.88
C ILE A 159 2.59 1.44 -3.57
N TYR A 160 1.99 0.59 -4.42
CA TYR A 160 2.70 -0.35 -5.27
C TYR A 160 3.01 0.27 -6.62
N MET A 161 4.25 0.15 -7.06
CA MET A 161 4.76 0.54 -8.36
C MET A 161 5.37 -0.69 -9.04
N LEU A 162 4.70 -1.23 -10.05
CA LEU A 162 5.31 -2.20 -10.95
C LEU A 162 6.15 -1.42 -11.95
N TRP A 163 7.48 -1.45 -11.77
CA TRP A 163 8.39 -0.57 -12.49
C TRP A 163 8.11 -0.51 -13.98
N ARG A 164 8.15 -1.65 -14.64
CA ARG A 164 8.00 -1.74 -16.10
C ARG A 164 6.73 -1.07 -16.63
N ASP A 165 5.59 -1.36 -16.01
CA ASP A 165 4.28 -0.90 -16.50
C ASP A 165 4.04 0.57 -16.15
N ASP A 166 4.45 0.98 -14.95
CA ASP A 166 4.27 2.35 -14.48
C ASP A 166 5.22 3.32 -15.20
N ILE A 167 6.44 2.91 -15.53
CA ILE A 167 7.36 3.71 -16.34
C ILE A 167 6.87 3.83 -17.78
N ALA A 168 6.35 2.77 -18.37
CA ALA A 168 5.75 2.84 -19.70
C ALA A 168 4.60 3.86 -19.72
N LYS A 169 3.76 3.85 -18.68
CA LYS A 169 2.68 4.82 -18.51
C LYS A 169 3.20 6.26 -18.32
N LEU A 170 4.22 6.47 -17.50
CA LEU A 170 4.83 7.80 -17.32
C LEU A 170 5.41 8.34 -18.62
N LYS A 171 6.01 7.48 -19.45
CA LYS A 171 6.51 7.85 -20.77
C LYS A 171 5.38 8.23 -21.73
N SER A 172 4.26 7.50 -21.71
CA SER A 172 3.10 7.83 -22.56
C SER A 172 2.44 9.16 -22.19
N LEU A 173 2.63 9.63 -20.94
CA LEU A 173 2.16 10.91 -20.44
C LEU A 173 3.16 12.07 -20.67
N ALA A 174 4.21 11.88 -21.48
CA ALA A 174 5.25 12.90 -21.67
C ALA A 174 4.71 14.24 -22.20
N LEU A 175 3.62 14.23 -22.97
CA LEU A 175 2.95 15.42 -23.51
C LEU A 175 1.82 15.94 -22.57
N ASP A 176 1.42 15.19 -21.56
CA ASP A 176 0.44 15.59 -20.55
C ASP A 176 1.16 15.84 -19.23
N GLY A 177 1.70 17.04 -19.08
CA GLY A 177 2.52 17.41 -17.92
C GLY A 177 1.77 17.33 -16.60
N GLU A 178 0.46 17.62 -16.59
CA GLU A 178 -0.35 17.59 -15.36
C GLU A 178 -0.57 16.15 -14.86
N GLU A 179 -1.01 15.25 -15.72
CA GLU A 179 -1.23 13.85 -15.36
C GLU A 179 0.08 13.13 -15.03
N ARG A 180 1.15 13.42 -15.79
CA ARG A 180 2.49 12.92 -15.47
C ARG A 180 2.93 13.37 -14.07
N GLN A 181 2.76 14.67 -13.77
CA GLN A 181 3.14 15.22 -12.47
C GLN A 181 2.32 14.59 -11.33
N LYS A 182 1.01 14.44 -11.47
CA LYS A 182 0.17 13.76 -10.48
C LYS A 182 0.64 12.32 -10.21
N MET A 183 1.01 11.60 -11.26
CA MET A 183 1.49 10.22 -11.13
C MET A 183 2.84 10.15 -10.41
N ILE A 184 3.78 11.01 -10.75
CA ILE A 184 5.10 11.11 -10.11
C ILE A 184 4.96 11.52 -8.62
N GLU A 185 4.19 12.57 -8.34
CA GLU A 185 3.96 13.06 -6.98
C GLU A 185 3.34 11.97 -6.07
N ARG A 186 2.50 11.15 -6.63
CA ARG A 186 1.94 10.00 -5.90
C ARG A 186 3.02 9.03 -5.44
N PHE A 187 4.03 8.70 -6.28
CA PHE A 187 5.14 7.84 -5.90
C PHE A 187 6.11 8.55 -4.95
N LYS A 188 6.40 9.84 -5.19
CA LYS A 188 7.27 10.65 -4.33
C LYS A 188 6.75 10.72 -2.90
N LYS A 189 5.46 11.00 -2.72
CA LYS A 189 4.84 11.31 -1.42
C LYS A 189 4.21 10.10 -0.70
N ALA A 190 4.27 8.91 -1.27
CA ALA A 190 3.75 7.70 -0.64
C ALA A 190 4.43 7.47 0.73
N GLU A 191 3.66 7.21 1.79
CA GLU A 191 4.22 6.85 3.10
C GLU A 191 5.14 5.63 2.98
N VAL A 192 4.67 4.59 2.30
CA VAL A 192 5.44 3.42 1.91
C VAL A 192 5.33 3.25 0.40
N LEU A 193 6.44 3.26 -0.31
CA LEU A 193 6.51 2.93 -1.74
C LEU A 193 7.14 1.56 -1.90
N TYR A 194 6.45 0.64 -2.59
CA TYR A 194 7.06 -0.59 -3.06
C TYR A 194 7.31 -0.51 -4.57
N ILE A 195 8.58 -0.49 -4.96
CA ILE A 195 9.02 -0.57 -6.36
C ILE A 195 9.40 -2.02 -6.66
N ASP A 196 8.59 -2.70 -7.48
CA ASP A 196 8.84 -4.08 -7.88
C ASP A 196 9.54 -4.13 -9.22
N ASP A 197 10.60 -4.96 -9.30
CA ASP A 197 11.42 -5.16 -10.48
C ASP A 197 12.06 -3.85 -11.02
N LEU A 198 12.65 -3.02 -10.11
CA LEU A 198 13.33 -1.77 -10.49
C LEU A 198 14.32 -2.00 -11.63
N PHE A 199 14.24 -1.16 -12.66
CA PHE A 199 15.04 -1.18 -13.90
C PHE A 199 14.89 -2.45 -14.76
N LYS A 200 13.90 -3.28 -14.49
CA LYS A 200 13.60 -4.40 -15.39
C LYS A 200 13.04 -3.89 -16.70
N THR A 201 13.73 -4.26 -17.78
CA THR A 201 13.30 -3.98 -19.15
C THR A 201 12.64 -5.23 -19.77
N GLY A 202 11.93 -5.05 -20.88
CA GLY A 202 11.43 -6.20 -21.65
C GLY A 202 12.54 -6.81 -22.50
N ARG A 203 12.47 -8.12 -22.76
CA ARG A 203 13.35 -8.75 -23.75
C ARG A 203 12.90 -8.40 -25.16
N ASN A 204 13.86 -8.05 -26.00
CA ASN A 204 13.66 -7.89 -27.42
C ASN A 204 13.37 -9.25 -28.09
N PRO A 205 12.82 -9.29 -29.33
CA PRO A 205 12.60 -10.52 -30.08
C PRO A 205 13.85 -11.40 -30.18
N ASP A 206 15.04 -10.80 -30.22
CA ASP A 206 16.32 -11.50 -30.26
C ASP A 206 16.78 -12.06 -28.89
N GLY A 207 15.92 -11.94 -27.86
CA GLY A 207 16.22 -12.43 -26.51
C GLY A 207 17.10 -11.53 -25.65
N TYR A 208 17.53 -10.37 -26.20
CA TYR A 208 18.37 -9.38 -25.49
C TYR A 208 17.49 -8.51 -24.58
N GLU A 209 17.96 -8.28 -23.37
CA GLU A 209 17.35 -7.36 -22.40
C GLU A 209 18.07 -6.01 -22.48
N PRO A 210 17.43 -4.96 -23.04
CA PRO A 210 18.08 -3.67 -23.23
C PRO A 210 18.34 -3.00 -21.87
N LYS A 211 19.39 -2.18 -21.80
CA LYS A 211 19.64 -1.33 -20.63
C LYS A 211 18.50 -0.32 -20.45
N PRO A 212 18.25 0.16 -19.22
CA PRO A 212 17.34 1.26 -18.96
C PRO A 212 17.69 2.50 -19.80
N THR A 213 16.68 3.17 -20.32
CA THR A 213 16.87 4.40 -21.11
C THR A 213 17.11 5.60 -20.19
N ALA A 214 17.65 6.70 -20.72
CA ALA A 214 17.80 7.95 -19.96
C ALA A 214 16.46 8.43 -19.33
N ALA A 215 15.33 8.20 -20.01
CA ALA A 215 14.01 8.53 -19.47
C ALA A 215 13.64 7.66 -18.25
N ASP A 216 14.05 6.38 -18.23
CA ASP A 216 13.87 5.49 -17.08
C ASP A 216 14.70 5.96 -15.89
N ILE A 217 15.98 6.29 -16.14
CA ILE A 217 16.92 6.78 -15.14
C ILE A 217 16.44 8.11 -14.55
N ASN A 218 16.02 9.06 -15.38
CA ASN A 218 15.52 10.35 -14.92
C ASN A 218 14.26 10.20 -14.05
N ALA A 219 13.33 9.33 -14.42
CA ALA A 219 12.15 9.08 -13.62
C ALA A 219 12.49 8.39 -12.28
N ALA A 220 13.43 7.44 -12.29
CA ALA A 220 13.95 6.83 -11.07
C ALA A 220 14.59 7.88 -10.17
N PHE A 221 15.49 8.70 -10.73
CA PHE A 221 16.18 9.76 -9.99
C PHE A 221 15.17 10.74 -9.37
N GLU A 222 14.15 11.18 -10.11
CA GLU A 222 13.14 12.11 -9.60
C GLU A 222 12.41 11.54 -8.37
N ILE A 223 12.00 10.27 -8.41
CA ILE A 223 11.31 9.60 -7.30
C ILE A 223 12.27 9.35 -6.14
N ILE A 224 13.41 8.72 -6.40
CA ILE A 224 14.38 8.31 -5.39
C ILE A 224 15.00 9.52 -4.69
N ASN A 225 15.39 10.57 -5.42
CA ASN A 225 15.98 11.77 -4.84
C ASN A 225 15.01 12.52 -3.90
N TYR A 226 13.72 12.62 -4.29
CA TYR A 226 12.73 13.21 -3.39
C TYR A 226 12.61 12.40 -2.09
N ARG A 227 12.50 11.07 -2.20
CA ARG A 227 12.34 10.19 -1.04
C ARG A 227 13.59 10.13 -0.17
N TYR A 228 14.77 10.20 -0.78
CA TYR A 228 16.06 10.29 -0.08
C TYR A 228 16.13 11.54 0.83
N ASN A 229 15.63 12.68 0.36
CA ASN A 229 15.57 13.92 1.13
C ASN A 229 14.41 13.96 2.15
N ASN A 230 13.56 12.92 2.19
CA ASN A 230 12.45 12.78 3.14
C ASN A 230 12.57 11.47 3.91
N PRO A 231 13.40 11.42 4.98
CA PRO A 231 13.78 10.16 5.65
C PRO A 231 12.63 9.39 6.30
N SER A 232 11.50 10.03 6.55
CA SER A 232 10.30 9.39 7.11
C SER A 232 9.56 8.50 6.10
N LEU A 233 9.89 8.61 4.81
CA LEU A 233 9.23 7.85 3.74
C LEU A 233 9.94 6.50 3.54
N LEU A 234 9.22 5.42 3.82
CA LEU A 234 9.73 4.06 3.67
C LEU A 234 9.69 3.63 2.20
N THR A 235 10.77 3.03 1.71
CA THR A 235 10.83 2.49 0.35
C THR A 235 11.28 1.04 0.37
N ILE A 236 10.51 0.18 -0.27
CA ILE A 236 10.82 -1.24 -0.46
C ILE A 236 11.12 -1.43 -1.94
N ILE A 237 12.22 -2.06 -2.26
CA ILE A 237 12.67 -2.22 -3.65
C ILE A 237 13.03 -3.69 -3.88
N SER A 238 12.47 -4.27 -4.92
CA SER A 238 12.99 -5.50 -5.51
C SER A 238 13.62 -5.22 -6.87
N SER A 239 14.71 -5.90 -7.20
CA SER A 239 15.38 -5.78 -8.51
C SER A 239 16.07 -7.08 -8.90
N GLU A 240 16.27 -7.31 -10.21
CA GLU A 240 17.14 -8.39 -10.68
C GLU A 240 18.63 -7.98 -10.69
N LEU A 241 18.92 -6.74 -10.34
CA LEU A 241 20.25 -6.15 -10.25
C LEU A 241 20.84 -6.38 -8.85
N ASN A 242 22.15 -6.58 -8.78
CA ASN A 242 22.91 -6.46 -7.54
C ASN A 242 23.37 -5.01 -7.34
N GLU A 243 24.17 -4.75 -6.32
CA GLU A 243 24.67 -3.41 -6.01
C GLU A 243 25.53 -2.85 -7.15
N ASP A 244 26.50 -3.62 -7.64
CA ASP A 244 27.40 -3.18 -8.72
C ASP A 244 26.59 -2.92 -10.01
N ASP A 245 25.72 -3.86 -10.40
CA ASP A 245 24.85 -3.71 -11.58
C ASP A 245 24.01 -2.42 -11.51
N LEU A 246 23.53 -2.04 -10.33
CA LEU A 246 22.70 -0.84 -10.15
C LEU A 246 23.55 0.46 -10.21
N LEU A 247 24.74 0.45 -9.61
CA LEU A 247 25.68 1.57 -9.68
C LEU A 247 26.18 1.78 -11.11
N ASP A 248 26.38 0.71 -11.89
CA ASP A 248 26.74 0.77 -13.31
C ASP A 248 25.66 1.37 -14.20
N ILE A 249 24.40 1.32 -13.78
CA ILE A 249 23.29 1.99 -14.49
C ILE A 249 23.30 3.48 -14.18
N ASP A 250 23.30 3.84 -12.89
CA ASP A 250 23.37 5.22 -12.43
C ASP A 250 23.87 5.29 -10.98
N GLU A 251 25.05 5.84 -10.80
CA GLU A 251 25.72 5.96 -9.49
C GLU A 251 24.90 6.86 -8.53
N ALA A 252 24.23 7.88 -9.05
CA ALA A 252 23.45 8.78 -8.21
C ALA A 252 22.16 8.14 -7.67
N VAL A 253 21.50 7.29 -8.45
CA VAL A 253 20.34 6.51 -8.02
C VAL A 253 20.77 5.37 -7.11
N GLY A 254 21.77 4.58 -7.52
CA GLY A 254 22.27 3.44 -6.76
C GLY A 254 22.81 3.85 -5.39
N GLY A 255 23.68 4.87 -5.34
CA GLY A 255 24.26 5.37 -4.10
C GLY A 255 23.19 5.79 -3.07
N ARG A 256 22.15 6.53 -3.49
CA ARG A 256 21.04 6.91 -2.60
C ARG A 256 20.24 5.72 -2.09
N ILE A 257 20.01 4.74 -2.95
CA ILE A 257 19.29 3.52 -2.56
C ILE A 257 20.10 2.78 -1.49
N PHE A 258 21.39 2.55 -1.71
CA PHE A 258 22.21 1.75 -0.76
C PHE A 258 22.49 2.48 0.54
N GLU A 259 22.72 3.78 0.51
CA GLU A 259 22.91 4.57 1.73
C GLU A 259 21.68 4.51 2.66
N ARG A 260 20.47 4.44 2.09
CA ARG A 260 19.23 4.42 2.84
C ARG A 260 18.70 3.04 3.16
N SER A 261 19.16 2.00 2.48
CA SER A 261 18.58 0.67 2.53
C SER A 261 19.30 -0.30 3.45
N LYS A 262 18.54 -1.15 4.12
CA LYS A 262 19.02 -2.48 4.46
C LYS A 262 19.05 -3.29 3.17
N SER A 263 20.24 -3.40 2.57
CA SER A 263 20.44 -4.05 1.27
C SER A 263 20.82 -5.52 1.42
N ILE A 264 20.19 -6.36 0.59
CA ILE A 264 20.51 -7.78 0.51
C ILE A 264 20.55 -8.15 -0.96
N SER A 265 21.70 -8.70 -1.41
CA SER A 265 21.86 -9.19 -2.76
C SER A 265 22.06 -10.71 -2.77
N ILE A 266 21.25 -11.39 -3.60
CA ILE A 266 21.28 -12.85 -3.74
C ILE A 266 22.18 -13.18 -4.94
N ALA A 267 23.27 -13.85 -4.69
CA ALA A 267 24.20 -14.28 -5.73
C ALA A 267 23.50 -15.19 -6.78
N LYS A 268 23.90 -15.02 -8.04
CA LYS A 268 23.36 -15.81 -9.16
C LYS A 268 23.75 -17.29 -9.00
N ASP A 269 22.76 -18.15 -8.81
CA ASP A 269 22.90 -19.60 -8.72
C ASP A 269 21.59 -20.26 -9.17
N ARG A 270 21.64 -21.12 -10.18
CA ARG A 270 20.45 -21.80 -10.73
C ARG A 270 19.68 -22.59 -9.67
N SER A 271 20.37 -23.14 -8.66
CA SER A 271 19.74 -23.85 -7.54
C SER A 271 18.85 -22.98 -6.67
N ARG A 272 19.01 -21.65 -6.71
CA ARG A 272 18.24 -20.67 -5.96
C ARG A 272 16.97 -20.21 -6.65
N ASN A 273 16.62 -20.76 -7.81
CA ASN A 273 15.40 -20.42 -8.54
C ASN A 273 14.28 -21.40 -8.18
N TYR A 274 13.30 -20.94 -7.37
CA TYR A 274 12.14 -21.72 -6.97
C TYR A 274 11.29 -22.22 -8.15
N ARG A 275 11.25 -21.49 -9.26
CA ARG A 275 10.44 -21.87 -10.44
C ARG A 275 11.03 -23.09 -11.14
N ILE A 276 12.35 -23.23 -11.12
CA ILE A 276 13.06 -24.39 -11.72
C ILE A 276 12.99 -25.59 -10.77
N ARG A 277 13.13 -25.39 -9.45
CA ARG A 277 13.05 -26.49 -8.47
C ARG A 277 11.72 -27.26 -8.54
N LYS A 278 10.60 -26.58 -8.75
CA LYS A 278 9.28 -27.24 -8.92
C LYS A 278 9.15 -28.05 -10.22
N ALA A 279 9.96 -27.73 -11.23
CA ALA A 279 9.94 -28.45 -12.50
C ALA A 279 10.78 -29.74 -12.50
N VAL A 280 11.65 -29.94 -11.52
CA VAL A 280 12.58 -31.11 -11.43
C VAL A 280 12.02 -32.21 -10.51
N THR A 281 10.89 -31.98 -9.84
CA THR A 281 10.26 -32.97 -8.94
C THR A 281 9.13 -33.73 -9.69
N LEU A 282 9.49 -34.43 -10.76
CA LEU A 282 8.65 -35.42 -11.42
C LEU A 282 9.38 -36.75 -11.40
#